data_6a76400dc4c1e5c716738743ea0c5275
#
_entry.id   6a76400dc4c1e5c716738743ea0c5275
#
_cell.length_a   1.000
_cell.length_b   1.000
_cell.length_c   1.000
_cell.angle_alpha   90.00
_cell.angle_beta   90.00
_cell.angle_gamma   90.00
#
_symmetry.space_group_name_H-M   'P 1'
#
loop_
_entity.id
_entity.type
_entity.pdbx_description
1 polymer ?
#
loop_
_entity_poly.entity_id
_entity_poly.type
_entity_poly.pdbx_seq_one_letter_code
_entity_poly.pdbx_strand_id
1 'polypeptide(L)'
;MLTVLTASAASTADRYSAYIARFKDVAIRHQQQFGIPASITLAQGLLESGAGAGTLAVKANNHFGIKCSGSWNGPSFSMDDDAPNECFRKYGSPDESYDDHARFLMRRRYADLFNLKPTDYRGWAHGLKRCGYATDPRYAEKLIDIIERYGLSAYDTGQPVVAQRMALQGDESIEHYVEREVAMEVARMHKIRKRCGLHYITAYNGDTFVSLAEEFGLKPKDLAKYNDYPSADSYIAAGEIIYLEKKHKTPADDARLHIVNPGESAHSIAQLYGIQLKPLLKRNKLRPNALPLPGTELKLR
;
A
#
# COMPACT_ATOMS: atom_id res chain seq x y z
N MET A 1 -27.27 39.89 5.17
CA MET A 1 -27.83 38.71 4.48
C MET A 1 -26.79 37.61 4.59
N LEU A 2 -26.91 36.69 5.55
CA LEU A 2 -26.00 35.55 5.71
C LEU A 2 -26.51 34.46 4.78
N THR A 3 -25.73 34.13 3.75
CA THR A 3 -25.95 32.94 2.91
C THR A 3 -25.48 31.69 3.68
N VAL A 4 -26.43 30.94 4.19
CA VAL A 4 -26.18 29.60 4.76
C VAL A 4 -25.85 28.66 3.60
N LEU A 5 -24.58 28.28 3.48
CA LEU A 5 -24.17 27.18 2.62
C LEU A 5 -24.70 25.87 3.25
N THR A 6 -25.79 25.34 2.71
CA THR A 6 -26.26 24.01 3.00
C THR A 6 -25.27 23.02 2.36
N ALA A 7 -24.47 22.36 3.19
CA ALA A 7 -23.69 21.19 2.74
C ALA A 7 -24.70 20.10 2.30
N SER A 8 -24.83 19.90 1.00
CA SER A 8 -25.57 18.78 0.44
C SER A 8 -24.88 17.49 0.89
N ALA A 9 -25.61 16.58 1.51
CA ALA A 9 -25.11 15.24 1.83
C ALA A 9 -24.74 14.56 0.50
N ALA A 10 -23.48 14.14 0.36
CA ALA A 10 -23.01 13.43 -0.82
C ALA A 10 -23.91 12.22 -1.09
N SER A 11 -24.32 12.02 -2.35
CA SER A 11 -25.13 10.88 -2.74
C SER A 11 -24.39 9.56 -2.44
N THR A 12 -25.11 8.45 -2.31
CA THR A 12 -24.48 7.12 -2.14
C THR A 12 -23.53 6.81 -3.30
N ALA A 13 -23.87 7.22 -4.52
CA ALA A 13 -23.03 7.05 -5.70
C ALA A 13 -21.71 7.84 -5.58
N ASP A 14 -21.76 9.09 -5.09
CA ASP A 14 -20.55 9.93 -4.89
C ASP A 14 -19.63 9.31 -3.84
N ARG A 15 -20.19 8.77 -2.74
CA ARG A 15 -19.42 8.10 -1.69
C ARG A 15 -18.72 6.84 -2.19
N TYR A 16 -19.40 6.02 -3.00
CA TYR A 16 -18.83 4.82 -3.61
C TYR A 16 -17.70 5.19 -4.58
N SER A 17 -17.90 6.18 -5.44
CA SER A 17 -16.89 6.67 -6.36
C SER A 17 -15.66 7.21 -5.65
N ALA A 18 -15.85 7.99 -4.57
CA ALA A 18 -14.76 8.50 -3.74
C ALA A 18 -13.97 7.37 -3.05
N TYR A 19 -14.67 6.33 -2.57
CA TYR A 19 -14.04 5.16 -1.98
C TYR A 19 -13.18 4.40 -2.99
N ILE A 20 -13.71 4.15 -4.19
CA ILE A 20 -12.99 3.48 -5.28
C ILE A 20 -11.73 4.30 -5.65
N ALA A 21 -11.89 5.61 -5.86
CA ALA A 21 -10.77 6.49 -6.20
C ALA A 21 -9.66 6.45 -5.14
N ARG A 22 -10.01 6.35 -3.84
CA ARG A 22 -9.06 6.28 -2.74
C ARG A 22 -8.30 4.95 -2.68
N PHE A 23 -8.97 3.82 -2.94
CA PHE A 23 -8.42 2.49 -2.65
C PHE A 23 -8.08 1.66 -3.89
N LYS A 24 -8.32 2.17 -5.11
CA LYS A 24 -8.00 1.44 -6.35
C LYS A 24 -6.52 1.04 -6.44
N ASP A 25 -5.64 1.95 -6.07
CA ASP A 25 -4.19 1.74 -6.21
C ASP A 25 -3.67 0.65 -5.25
N VAL A 26 -4.19 0.59 -4.02
CA VAL A 26 -3.86 -0.49 -3.09
C VAL A 26 -4.42 -1.83 -3.57
N ALA A 27 -5.63 -1.84 -4.12
CA ALA A 27 -6.24 -3.05 -4.65
C ALA A 27 -5.48 -3.60 -5.87
N ILE A 28 -5.04 -2.72 -6.79
CA ILE A 28 -4.20 -3.08 -7.94
C ILE A 28 -2.86 -3.65 -7.48
N ARG A 29 -2.21 -3.02 -6.51
CA ARG A 29 -0.97 -3.55 -5.93
C ARG A 29 -1.16 -4.95 -5.33
N HIS A 30 -2.26 -5.16 -4.60
CA HIS A 30 -2.56 -6.48 -4.03
C HIS A 30 -2.81 -7.54 -5.09
N GLN A 31 -3.42 -7.17 -6.22
CA GLN A 31 -3.53 -8.10 -7.34
C GLN A 31 -2.17 -8.49 -7.91
N GLN A 32 -1.29 -7.52 -8.12
CA GLN A 32 0.06 -7.77 -8.62
C GLN A 32 0.90 -8.61 -7.65
N GLN A 33 0.77 -8.33 -6.35
CA GLN A 33 1.56 -8.97 -5.31
C GLN A 33 1.02 -10.35 -4.89
N PHE A 34 -0.29 -10.50 -4.79
CA PHE A 34 -0.94 -11.68 -4.22
C PHE A 34 -1.82 -12.44 -5.20
N GLY A 35 -2.10 -11.90 -6.40
CA GLY A 35 -2.98 -12.53 -7.38
C GLY A 35 -4.49 -12.41 -7.06
N ILE A 36 -4.87 -11.58 -6.09
CA ILE A 36 -6.27 -11.33 -5.73
C ILE A 36 -6.83 -10.28 -6.68
N PRO A 37 -7.95 -10.48 -7.41
CA PRO A 37 -8.50 -9.46 -8.30
C PRO A 37 -8.73 -8.13 -7.60
N ALA A 38 -8.28 -7.04 -8.20
CA ALA A 38 -8.48 -5.69 -7.66
C ALA A 38 -9.96 -5.36 -7.52
N SER A 39 -10.78 -5.82 -8.49
CA SER A 39 -12.23 -5.69 -8.46
C SER A 39 -12.86 -6.36 -7.24
N ILE A 40 -12.41 -7.55 -6.88
CA ILE A 40 -12.86 -8.30 -5.69
C ILE A 40 -12.48 -7.53 -4.42
N THR A 41 -11.22 -7.11 -4.29
CA THR A 41 -10.76 -6.35 -3.12
C THR A 41 -11.57 -5.07 -2.93
N LEU A 42 -11.81 -4.31 -4.01
CA LEU A 42 -12.62 -3.09 -3.96
C LEU A 42 -14.08 -3.36 -3.63
N ALA A 43 -14.70 -4.37 -4.26
CA ALA A 43 -16.10 -4.72 -4.00
C ALA A 43 -16.32 -5.18 -2.55
N GLN A 44 -15.41 -5.98 -2.00
CA GLN A 44 -15.45 -6.37 -0.59
C GLN A 44 -15.29 -5.14 0.32
N GLY A 45 -14.28 -4.29 0.08
CA GLY A 45 -14.11 -3.07 0.85
C GLY A 45 -15.34 -2.16 0.83
N LEU A 46 -15.98 -1.97 -0.32
CA LEU A 46 -17.23 -1.22 -0.46
C LEU A 46 -18.38 -1.84 0.34
N LEU A 47 -18.56 -3.15 0.19
CA LEU A 47 -19.67 -3.89 0.81
C LEU A 47 -19.52 -3.94 2.34
N GLU A 48 -18.36 -4.39 2.83
CA GLU A 48 -18.11 -4.65 4.26
C GLU A 48 -18.03 -3.35 5.07
N SER A 49 -17.47 -2.29 4.48
CA SER A 49 -17.29 -1.01 5.18
C SER A 49 -18.42 -0.01 4.96
N GLY A 50 -19.45 -0.35 4.14
CA GLY A 50 -20.43 0.63 3.69
C GLY A 50 -19.79 1.82 2.99
N ALA A 51 -18.84 1.57 2.10
CA ALA A 51 -18.00 2.59 1.45
C ALA A 51 -17.26 3.49 2.46
N GLY A 52 -16.70 2.89 3.50
CA GLY A 52 -15.93 3.56 4.53
C GLY A 52 -16.73 4.31 5.59
N ALA A 53 -18.08 4.26 5.54
CA ALA A 53 -18.94 4.95 6.50
C ALA A 53 -19.35 4.07 7.69
N GLY A 54 -19.12 2.76 7.62
CA GLY A 54 -19.45 1.81 8.68
C GLY A 54 -18.65 2.03 9.96
N THR A 55 -19.21 1.65 11.10
CA THR A 55 -18.60 1.85 12.43
C THR A 55 -17.18 1.29 12.52
N LEU A 56 -16.94 0.08 12.02
CA LEU A 56 -15.63 -0.56 12.04
C LEU A 56 -14.61 0.20 11.19
N ALA A 57 -15.01 0.67 10.01
CA ALA A 57 -14.13 1.46 9.15
C ALA A 57 -13.75 2.79 9.81
N VAL A 58 -14.73 3.48 10.43
CA VAL A 58 -14.50 4.81 11.03
C VAL A 58 -13.76 4.73 12.37
N LYS A 59 -14.08 3.75 13.25
CA LYS A 59 -13.55 3.68 14.62
C LYS A 59 -12.31 2.80 14.74
N ALA A 60 -12.16 1.83 13.85
CA ALA A 60 -11.10 0.83 13.91
C ALA A 60 -10.25 0.76 12.64
N ASN A 61 -10.49 1.58 11.62
CA ASN A 61 -9.90 1.47 10.29
C ASN A 61 -10.05 0.05 9.67
N ASN A 62 -11.04 -0.72 10.13
CA ASN A 62 -11.27 -2.10 9.69
C ASN A 62 -12.34 -2.11 8.59
N HIS A 63 -11.88 -2.16 7.36
CA HIS A 63 -12.72 -2.06 6.16
C HIS A 63 -13.30 -3.41 5.69
N PHE A 64 -12.90 -4.52 6.31
CA PHE A 64 -13.29 -5.87 5.89
C PHE A 64 -13.93 -6.68 7.01
N GLY A 65 -14.20 -6.08 8.16
CA GLY A 65 -14.82 -6.77 9.29
C GLY A 65 -13.97 -7.92 9.84
N ILE A 66 -12.64 -7.85 9.76
CA ILE A 66 -11.80 -8.95 10.22
C ILE A 66 -11.83 -9.03 11.73
N LYS A 67 -12.35 -10.17 12.23
CA LYS A 67 -12.44 -10.48 13.67
C LYS A 67 -11.07 -10.87 14.22
N CYS A 68 -10.86 -10.65 15.51
CA CYS A 68 -9.69 -11.16 16.22
C CYS A 68 -9.64 -12.69 16.09
N SER A 69 -8.45 -13.23 16.03
CA SER A 69 -8.20 -14.68 16.09
C SER A 69 -7.20 -14.95 17.21
N GLY A 70 -7.02 -16.20 17.63
CA GLY A 70 -6.12 -16.55 18.72
C GLY A 70 -4.66 -16.14 18.52
N SER A 71 -4.26 -15.76 17.32
CA SER A 71 -2.92 -15.25 16.98
C SER A 71 -2.85 -13.72 16.85
N TRP A 72 -3.98 -13.00 17.05
CA TRP A 72 -3.98 -11.55 16.97
C TRP A 72 -3.49 -10.91 18.27
N ASN A 73 -2.38 -10.21 18.21
CA ASN A 73 -1.76 -9.50 19.34
C ASN A 73 -1.80 -7.97 19.19
N GLY A 74 -2.46 -7.47 18.14
CA GLY A 74 -2.60 -6.04 17.86
C GLY A 74 -3.78 -5.40 18.60
N PRO A 75 -3.97 -4.08 18.44
CA PRO A 75 -5.12 -3.37 18.97
C PRO A 75 -6.46 -3.97 18.50
N SER A 76 -7.48 -3.87 19.32
CA SER A 76 -8.82 -4.41 19.03
C SER A 76 -9.91 -3.38 19.29
N PHE A 77 -11.08 -3.65 18.71
CA PHE A 77 -12.32 -2.90 18.90
C PHE A 77 -13.45 -3.89 19.11
N SER A 78 -14.24 -3.70 20.19
CA SER A 78 -15.39 -4.56 20.47
C SER A 78 -16.66 -3.91 19.96
N MET A 79 -17.48 -4.71 19.28
CA MET A 79 -18.78 -4.30 18.75
C MET A 79 -19.71 -5.51 18.68
N ASP A 80 -21.00 -5.27 18.83
CA ASP A 80 -22.02 -6.29 18.60
C ASP A 80 -22.16 -6.52 17.08
N ASP A 81 -22.15 -7.79 16.67
CA ASP A 81 -22.33 -8.25 15.28
C ASP A 81 -23.18 -9.54 15.32
N ASP A 82 -22.68 -10.69 14.93
CA ASP A 82 -23.37 -11.98 15.05
C ASP A 82 -23.60 -12.39 16.51
N ALA A 83 -22.74 -11.91 17.41
CA ALA A 83 -22.83 -12.08 18.86
C ALA A 83 -22.51 -10.77 19.60
N PRO A 84 -22.95 -10.60 20.86
CA PRO A 84 -22.57 -9.45 21.68
C PRO A 84 -21.07 -9.38 21.94
N ASN A 85 -20.48 -8.15 21.91
CA ASN A 85 -19.09 -7.87 22.25
C ASN A 85 -18.05 -8.66 21.43
N GLU A 86 -18.31 -8.87 20.15
CA GLU A 86 -17.32 -9.53 19.28
C GLU A 86 -16.06 -8.67 19.10
N CYS A 87 -14.92 -9.36 19.06
CA CYS A 87 -13.62 -8.72 18.92
C CYS A 87 -13.25 -8.55 17.45
N PHE A 88 -13.03 -7.31 17.02
CA PHE A 88 -12.54 -6.94 15.69
C PHE A 88 -11.13 -6.38 15.78
N ARG A 89 -10.31 -6.63 14.76
CA ARG A 89 -8.98 -6.03 14.65
C ARG A 89 -9.11 -4.53 14.46
N LYS A 90 -8.23 -3.78 15.11
CA LYS A 90 -8.11 -2.34 14.93
C LYS A 90 -6.75 -2.01 14.32
N TYR A 91 -6.76 -1.16 13.29
CA TYR A 91 -5.58 -0.79 12.52
C TYR A 91 -5.24 0.69 12.73
N GLY A 92 -3.97 1.03 12.51
CA GLY A 92 -3.47 2.41 12.54
C GLY A 92 -3.93 3.21 11.31
N SER A 93 -4.18 2.52 10.20
CA SER A 93 -4.67 3.12 8.96
C SER A 93 -5.60 2.18 8.19
N PRO A 94 -6.42 2.71 7.24
CA PRO A 94 -7.17 1.89 6.31
C PRO A 94 -6.29 0.96 5.45
N ASP A 95 -5.11 1.42 5.05
CA ASP A 95 -4.17 0.64 4.23
C ASP A 95 -3.70 -0.63 4.95
N GLU A 96 -3.45 -0.56 6.28
CA GLU A 96 -3.14 -1.76 7.09
C GLU A 96 -4.28 -2.78 7.09
N SER A 97 -5.53 -2.30 7.06
CA SER A 97 -6.70 -3.19 6.93
C SER A 97 -6.73 -3.90 5.57
N TYR A 98 -6.39 -3.19 4.50
CA TYR A 98 -6.26 -3.76 3.16
C TYR A 98 -5.15 -4.80 3.10
N ASP A 99 -3.98 -4.49 3.66
CA ASP A 99 -2.84 -5.41 3.72
C ASP A 99 -3.16 -6.68 4.51
N ASP A 100 -3.85 -6.54 5.64
CA ASP A 100 -4.25 -7.69 6.46
C ASP A 100 -5.34 -8.52 5.77
N HIS A 101 -6.27 -7.89 5.05
CA HIS A 101 -7.26 -8.57 4.22
C HIS A 101 -6.60 -9.42 3.13
N ALA A 102 -5.60 -8.89 2.43
CA ALA A 102 -4.87 -9.65 1.43
C ALA A 102 -4.21 -10.90 2.05
N ARG A 103 -3.53 -10.74 3.21
CA ARG A 103 -2.96 -11.88 3.96
C ARG A 103 -4.03 -12.84 4.47
N PHE A 104 -5.21 -12.34 4.85
CA PHE A 104 -6.33 -13.16 5.28
C PHE A 104 -6.81 -14.10 4.16
N LEU A 105 -6.86 -13.62 2.91
CA LEU A 105 -7.23 -14.41 1.75
C LEU A 105 -6.13 -15.41 1.33
N MET A 106 -4.88 -15.23 1.75
CA MET A 106 -3.79 -16.21 1.52
C MET A 106 -3.89 -17.47 2.40
N ARG A 107 -4.87 -17.55 3.30
CA ARG A 107 -5.07 -18.72 4.16
C ARG A 107 -5.51 -19.93 3.34
N ARG A 108 -5.11 -21.12 3.81
CA ARG A 108 -5.37 -22.44 3.15
C ARG A 108 -6.82 -22.63 2.69
N ARG A 109 -7.80 -22.10 3.43
CA ARG A 109 -9.22 -22.24 3.08
C ARG A 109 -9.60 -21.56 1.75
N TYR A 110 -8.82 -20.59 1.29
CA TYR A 110 -9.02 -19.86 0.05
C TYR A 110 -8.05 -20.26 -1.06
N ALA A 111 -7.17 -21.25 -0.83
CA ALA A 111 -6.10 -21.62 -1.76
C ALA A 111 -6.60 -21.95 -3.18
N ASP A 112 -7.77 -22.60 -3.28
CA ASP A 112 -8.34 -22.96 -4.59
C ASP A 112 -8.74 -21.76 -5.46
N LEU A 113 -8.94 -20.57 -4.86
CA LEU A 113 -9.28 -19.37 -5.59
C LEU A 113 -8.11 -18.89 -6.47
N PHE A 114 -6.89 -19.16 -6.05
CA PHE A 114 -5.67 -18.78 -6.76
C PHE A 114 -5.40 -19.62 -8.02
N ASN A 115 -6.21 -20.67 -8.27
CA ASN A 115 -6.24 -21.40 -9.54
C ASN A 115 -7.08 -20.67 -10.61
N LEU A 116 -7.89 -19.68 -10.21
CA LEU A 116 -8.68 -18.85 -11.12
C LEU A 116 -7.81 -17.74 -11.70
N LYS A 117 -8.19 -17.28 -12.90
CA LYS A 117 -7.55 -16.08 -13.47
C LYS A 117 -7.90 -14.85 -12.63
N PRO A 118 -6.98 -13.89 -12.43
CA PRO A 118 -7.31 -12.64 -11.74
C PRO A 118 -8.45 -11.84 -12.40
N THR A 119 -8.72 -12.08 -13.68
CA THR A 119 -9.83 -11.46 -14.42
C THR A 119 -11.16 -12.21 -14.27
N ASP A 120 -11.17 -13.36 -13.60
CA ASP A 120 -12.40 -14.15 -13.34
C ASP A 120 -13.02 -13.73 -11.99
N TYR A 121 -13.43 -12.48 -11.88
CA TYR A 121 -14.07 -11.96 -10.66
C TYR A 121 -15.36 -12.72 -10.28
N ARG A 122 -16.09 -13.28 -11.26
CA ARG A 122 -17.31 -14.10 -10.97
C ARG A 122 -16.94 -15.41 -10.28
N GLY A 123 -15.94 -16.12 -10.80
CA GLY A 123 -15.40 -17.31 -10.16
C GLY A 123 -14.87 -17.04 -8.76
N TRP A 124 -14.18 -15.92 -8.57
CA TRP A 124 -13.70 -15.46 -7.28
C TRP A 124 -14.85 -15.15 -6.30
N ALA A 125 -15.87 -14.39 -6.71
CA ALA A 125 -17.02 -14.05 -5.85
C ALA A 125 -17.76 -15.31 -5.35
N HIS A 126 -18.08 -16.23 -6.26
CA HIS A 126 -18.70 -17.50 -5.88
C HIS A 126 -17.77 -18.38 -5.04
N GLY A 127 -16.48 -18.36 -5.33
CA GLY A 127 -15.46 -19.07 -4.58
C GLY A 127 -15.34 -18.56 -3.14
N LEU A 128 -15.31 -17.26 -2.92
CA LEU A 128 -15.31 -16.64 -1.59
C LEU A 128 -16.52 -17.11 -0.77
N LYS A 129 -17.71 -17.13 -1.38
CA LYS A 129 -18.92 -17.65 -0.74
C LYS A 129 -18.78 -19.13 -0.39
N ARG A 130 -18.32 -20.00 -1.30
CA ARG A 130 -18.08 -21.42 -1.04
C ARG A 130 -17.05 -21.65 0.08
N CYS A 131 -16.01 -20.82 0.15
CA CYS A 131 -15.01 -20.86 1.22
C CYS A 131 -15.51 -20.29 2.54
N GLY A 132 -16.76 -19.82 2.62
CA GLY A 132 -17.38 -19.32 3.84
C GLY A 132 -16.79 -17.97 4.29
N TYR A 133 -16.47 -17.08 3.35
CA TYR A 133 -16.07 -15.72 3.70
C TYR A 133 -17.21 -14.96 4.41
N ALA A 134 -18.43 -15.12 3.93
CA ALA A 134 -19.64 -14.54 4.52
C ALA A 134 -20.76 -15.57 4.64
N THR A 135 -21.65 -15.37 5.61
CA THR A 135 -22.84 -16.20 5.86
C THR A 135 -23.96 -15.88 4.87
N ASP A 136 -24.06 -14.65 4.39
CA ASP A 136 -25.10 -14.19 3.47
C ASP A 136 -25.18 -15.08 2.21
N PRO A 137 -26.33 -15.73 1.90
CA PRO A 137 -26.47 -16.58 0.72
C PRO A 137 -26.25 -15.82 -0.61
N ARG A 138 -26.54 -14.50 -0.63
CA ARG A 138 -26.39 -13.64 -1.82
C ARG A 138 -25.07 -12.88 -1.87
N TYR A 139 -24.07 -13.31 -1.11
CA TYR A 139 -22.80 -12.60 -1.01
C TYR A 139 -22.09 -12.46 -2.37
N ALA A 140 -22.03 -13.55 -3.13
CA ALA A 140 -21.41 -13.55 -4.45
C ALA A 140 -22.09 -12.59 -5.42
N GLU A 141 -23.42 -12.62 -5.47
CA GLU A 141 -24.23 -11.75 -6.32
C GLU A 141 -24.06 -10.27 -5.96
N LYS A 142 -23.97 -9.95 -4.66
CA LYS A 142 -23.72 -8.58 -4.19
C LYS A 142 -22.35 -8.07 -4.66
N LEU A 143 -21.30 -8.90 -4.58
CA LEU A 143 -19.98 -8.54 -5.09
C LEU A 143 -19.99 -8.33 -6.61
N ILE A 144 -20.63 -9.24 -7.35
CA ILE A 144 -20.75 -9.16 -8.80
C ILE A 144 -21.51 -7.88 -9.21
N ASP A 145 -22.65 -7.58 -8.55
CA ASP A 145 -23.42 -6.36 -8.82
C ASP A 145 -22.60 -5.08 -8.60
N ILE A 146 -21.84 -5.02 -7.51
CA ILE A 146 -20.94 -3.89 -7.24
C ILE A 146 -19.85 -3.78 -8.32
N ILE A 147 -19.21 -4.89 -8.68
CA ILE A 147 -18.15 -4.92 -9.70
C ILE A 147 -18.67 -4.42 -11.05
N GLU A 148 -19.85 -4.89 -11.45
CA GLU A 148 -20.45 -4.54 -12.74
C GLU A 148 -20.98 -3.11 -12.76
N ARG A 149 -21.67 -2.69 -11.69
CA ARG A 149 -22.24 -1.35 -11.56
C ARG A 149 -21.19 -0.26 -11.61
N TYR A 150 -20.02 -0.49 -11.02
CA TYR A 150 -18.93 0.48 -10.94
C TYR A 150 -17.77 0.18 -11.88
N GLY A 151 -17.90 -0.83 -12.77
CA GLY A 151 -16.91 -1.19 -13.78
C GLY A 151 -15.56 -1.62 -13.19
N LEU A 152 -15.55 -2.21 -11.97
CA LEU A 152 -14.32 -2.50 -11.25
C LEU A 152 -13.44 -3.56 -11.91
N SER A 153 -14.01 -4.42 -12.78
CA SER A 153 -13.25 -5.43 -13.53
C SER A 153 -12.20 -4.84 -14.47
N ALA A 154 -12.31 -3.57 -14.79
CA ALA A 154 -11.28 -2.83 -15.54
C ALA A 154 -9.93 -2.83 -14.83
N TYR A 155 -9.94 -2.77 -13.50
CA TYR A 155 -8.71 -2.80 -12.69
C TYR A 155 -8.00 -4.16 -12.70
N ASP A 156 -8.70 -5.24 -13.09
CA ASP A 156 -8.14 -6.59 -13.13
C ASP A 156 -7.29 -6.86 -14.38
N THR A 157 -7.45 -6.07 -15.43
CA THR A 157 -6.81 -6.31 -16.74
C THR A 157 -5.41 -5.72 -16.85
N GLY A 158 -4.98 -4.90 -15.89
CA GLY A 158 -3.75 -4.12 -15.99
C GLY A 158 -3.76 -3.06 -17.11
N GLN A 159 -4.91 -2.92 -17.80
CA GLN A 159 -5.11 -1.88 -18.81
C GLN A 159 -5.39 -0.54 -18.13
N PRO A 160 -4.89 0.58 -18.65
CA PRO A 160 -5.28 1.89 -18.17
C PRO A 160 -6.81 2.01 -18.19
N VAL A 161 -7.41 2.40 -17.07
CA VAL A 161 -8.88 2.57 -16.89
C VAL A 161 -9.50 3.57 -17.88
N VAL A 162 -8.66 4.28 -18.60
CA VAL A 162 -8.98 5.28 -19.64
C VAL A 162 -9.92 4.75 -20.72
N ALA A 163 -9.66 3.54 -21.24
CA ALA A 163 -10.42 3.02 -22.38
C ALA A 163 -11.88 2.67 -22.06
N GLN A 164 -12.21 2.38 -20.81
CA GLN A 164 -13.54 1.89 -20.43
C GLN A 164 -14.46 2.99 -19.91
N ARG A 165 -13.91 4.07 -19.31
CA ARG A 165 -14.70 5.26 -18.95
C ARG A 165 -15.21 6.02 -20.16
N MET A 166 -14.53 5.93 -21.30
CA MET A 166 -14.91 6.56 -22.56
C MET A 166 -16.18 5.95 -23.18
N ALA A 167 -16.51 4.69 -22.84
CA ALA A 167 -17.75 4.05 -23.29
C ALA A 167 -18.99 4.52 -22.50
N LEU A 168 -18.81 5.17 -21.33
CA LEU A 168 -19.89 5.54 -20.40
C LEU A 168 -20.14 7.05 -20.28
N GLN A 169 -19.25 7.92 -20.79
CA GLN A 169 -19.39 9.37 -20.74
C GLN A 169 -19.07 9.96 -22.12
N GLY A 170 -20.10 10.19 -22.92
CA GLY A 170 -19.97 11.01 -24.12
C GLY A 170 -19.68 12.47 -23.73
N ASP A 171 -18.60 13.03 -24.30
CA ASP A 171 -18.34 14.46 -24.46
C ASP A 171 -17.29 15.17 -23.59
N GLU A 172 -16.18 14.51 -23.27
CA GLU A 172 -14.91 15.26 -23.05
C GLU A 172 -13.92 14.88 -24.16
N SER A 173 -13.22 15.85 -24.74
CA SER A 173 -12.25 15.58 -25.80
C SER A 173 -11.15 14.65 -25.26
N ILE A 174 -10.89 13.59 -25.98
CA ILE A 174 -9.91 12.53 -25.66
C ILE A 174 -8.56 13.13 -25.31
N GLU A 175 -8.16 14.20 -25.98
CA GLU A 175 -6.89 14.89 -25.77
C GLU A 175 -6.77 15.51 -24.36
N HIS A 176 -7.80 16.19 -23.88
CA HIS A 176 -7.78 16.85 -22.56
C HIS A 176 -7.79 15.84 -21.40
N TYR A 177 -8.44 14.69 -21.58
CA TYR A 177 -8.45 13.62 -20.58
C TYR A 177 -7.09 12.90 -20.52
N VAL A 178 -6.49 12.59 -21.69
CA VAL A 178 -5.16 11.95 -21.76
C VAL A 178 -4.09 12.87 -21.19
N GLU A 179 -4.12 14.18 -21.50
CA GLU A 179 -3.20 15.15 -20.92
C GLU A 179 -3.31 15.23 -19.41
N ARG A 180 -4.51 15.17 -18.85
CA ARG A 180 -4.75 15.23 -17.39
C ARG A 180 -4.30 13.95 -16.68
N GLU A 181 -4.55 12.77 -17.25
CA GLU A 181 -4.07 11.49 -16.69
C GLU A 181 -2.56 11.35 -16.79
N VAL A 182 -1.96 11.73 -17.93
CA VAL A 182 -0.51 11.79 -18.09
C VAL A 182 0.12 12.79 -17.11
N ALA A 183 -0.49 13.96 -16.91
CA ALA A 183 -0.03 14.93 -15.93
C ALA A 183 -0.16 14.40 -14.48
N MET A 184 -1.20 13.63 -14.17
CA MET A 184 -1.35 12.99 -12.84
C MET A 184 -0.37 11.82 -12.65
N GLU A 185 -0.09 11.04 -13.70
CA GLU A 185 0.92 9.97 -13.68
C GLU A 185 2.32 10.56 -13.47
N VAL A 186 2.67 11.58 -14.23
CA VAL A 186 3.93 12.34 -14.06
C VAL A 186 4.03 12.97 -12.67
N ALA A 187 2.92 13.43 -12.10
CA ALA A 187 2.90 13.98 -10.73
C ALA A 187 3.08 12.91 -9.64
N ARG A 188 2.81 11.64 -9.95
CA ARG A 188 3.03 10.49 -9.05
C ARG A 188 4.44 9.91 -9.15
N MET A 189 5.19 10.22 -10.22
CA MET A 189 6.56 9.75 -10.37
C MET A 189 7.46 10.35 -9.29
N HIS A 190 8.38 9.54 -8.79
CA HIS A 190 9.34 9.98 -7.81
C HIS A 190 10.28 11.03 -8.40
N LYS A 191 10.41 12.16 -7.69
CA LYS A 191 11.38 13.19 -8.09
C LYS A 191 12.78 12.71 -7.73
N ILE A 192 13.61 12.50 -8.74
CA ILE A 192 15.04 12.21 -8.55
C ILE A 192 15.71 13.47 -8.00
N ARG A 193 16.40 13.29 -6.88
CA ARG A 193 17.21 14.32 -6.22
C ARG A 193 18.65 13.86 -6.10
N LYS A 194 19.55 14.76 -5.74
CA LYS A 194 20.98 14.44 -5.55
C LYS A 194 21.42 14.77 -4.13
N ARG A 195 22.11 13.83 -3.49
CA ARG A 195 22.67 13.97 -2.14
C ARG A 195 23.97 13.19 -2.05
N CYS A 196 24.98 13.74 -1.42
CA CYS A 196 26.30 13.11 -1.31
C CYS A 196 26.88 12.64 -2.68
N GLY A 197 26.55 13.35 -3.75
CA GLY A 197 26.94 12.98 -5.11
C GLY A 197 26.11 11.86 -5.77
N LEU A 198 25.15 11.26 -5.04
CA LEU A 198 24.33 10.13 -5.48
C LEU A 198 22.89 10.57 -5.77
N HIS A 199 22.25 9.90 -6.74
CA HIS A 199 20.84 10.09 -7.03
C HIS A 199 19.98 9.28 -6.05
N TYR A 200 18.92 9.90 -5.56
CA TYR A 200 17.98 9.28 -4.64
C TYR A 200 16.55 9.76 -4.88
N ILE A 201 15.63 9.00 -4.37
CA ILE A 201 14.21 9.35 -4.25
C ILE A 201 13.78 9.29 -2.78
N THR A 202 12.65 9.88 -2.47
CA THR A 202 11.97 9.69 -1.18
C THR A 202 10.80 8.75 -1.42
N ALA A 203 10.79 7.62 -0.74
CA ALA A 203 9.76 6.61 -0.88
C ALA A 203 8.38 7.13 -0.45
N TYR A 204 7.37 6.77 -1.19
CA TYR A 204 5.96 7.01 -0.83
C TYR A 204 5.41 5.81 -0.05
N ASN A 205 4.24 5.99 0.52
CA ASN A 205 3.56 4.88 1.20
C ASN A 205 3.17 3.79 0.19
N GLY A 206 3.60 2.56 0.45
CA GLY A 206 3.35 1.40 -0.39
C GLY A 206 4.40 1.11 -1.45
N ASP A 207 5.49 1.86 -1.50
CA ASP A 207 6.62 1.53 -2.37
C ASP A 207 7.28 0.23 -1.97
N THR A 208 7.73 -0.48 -2.97
CA THR A 208 8.53 -1.70 -2.86
C THR A 208 9.79 -1.58 -3.70
N PHE A 209 10.83 -2.37 -3.40
CA PHE A 209 12.00 -2.43 -4.28
C PHE A 209 11.67 -2.91 -5.69
N VAL A 210 10.55 -3.65 -5.86
CA VAL A 210 10.08 -4.10 -7.17
C VAL A 210 9.48 -2.92 -7.93
N SER A 211 8.52 -2.18 -7.35
CA SER A 211 7.88 -1.04 -8.02
C SER A 211 8.89 0.08 -8.34
N LEU A 212 9.77 0.41 -7.40
CA LEU A 212 10.81 1.42 -7.62
C LEU A 212 11.84 1.00 -8.66
N ALA A 213 12.23 -0.28 -8.67
CA ALA A 213 13.17 -0.79 -9.67
C ALA A 213 12.58 -0.76 -11.09
N GLU A 214 11.28 -1.05 -11.22
CA GLU A 214 10.55 -0.94 -12.48
C GLU A 214 10.49 0.51 -12.97
N GLU A 215 10.14 1.47 -12.09
CA GLU A 215 10.09 2.90 -12.40
C GLU A 215 11.44 3.43 -12.92
N PHE A 216 12.55 2.97 -12.34
CA PHE A 216 13.91 3.49 -12.69
C PHE A 216 14.73 2.57 -13.58
N GLY A 217 14.16 1.50 -14.13
CA GLY A 217 14.86 0.56 -15.02
C GLY A 217 15.99 -0.21 -14.32
N LEU A 218 15.87 -0.46 -13.01
CA LEU A 218 16.85 -1.15 -12.19
C LEU A 218 16.41 -2.60 -11.89
N LYS A 219 17.33 -3.39 -11.32
CA LYS A 219 16.96 -4.72 -10.78
C LYS A 219 16.59 -4.58 -9.30
N PRO A 220 15.44 -5.16 -8.85
CA PRO A 220 15.00 -5.05 -7.45
C PRO A 220 16.08 -5.47 -6.43
N LYS A 221 16.81 -6.54 -6.71
CA LYS A 221 17.90 -7.02 -5.84
C LYS A 221 19.08 -6.03 -5.76
N ASP A 222 19.39 -5.36 -6.84
CA ASP A 222 20.48 -4.37 -6.86
C ASP A 222 20.04 -3.12 -6.11
N LEU A 223 18.81 -2.65 -6.30
CA LEU A 223 18.25 -1.50 -5.59
C LEU A 223 18.21 -1.75 -4.07
N ALA A 224 17.74 -2.91 -3.63
CA ALA A 224 17.78 -3.31 -2.22
C ALA A 224 19.21 -3.31 -1.66
N LYS A 225 20.16 -3.87 -2.42
CA LYS A 225 21.57 -3.92 -2.05
C LYS A 225 22.24 -2.52 -1.99
N TYR A 226 21.86 -1.60 -2.88
CA TYR A 226 22.36 -0.22 -2.84
C TYR A 226 21.97 0.48 -1.55
N ASN A 227 20.83 0.08 -0.98
CA ASN A 227 20.26 0.64 0.24
C ASN A 227 20.52 -0.19 1.51
N ASP A 228 21.41 -1.20 1.42
CA ASP A 228 21.79 -2.11 2.52
C ASP A 228 20.64 -2.95 3.07
N TYR A 229 19.62 -3.23 2.27
CA TYR A 229 18.54 -4.15 2.63
C TYR A 229 18.90 -5.61 2.31
N PRO A 230 18.45 -6.56 3.15
CA PRO A 230 18.79 -7.98 2.97
C PRO A 230 18.10 -8.62 1.77
N SER A 231 16.94 -8.11 1.37
CA SER A 231 16.10 -8.67 0.29
C SER A 231 15.32 -7.56 -0.41
N ALA A 232 14.93 -7.80 -1.67
CA ALA A 232 13.99 -6.96 -2.40
C ALA A 232 12.54 -7.02 -1.84
N ASP A 233 12.25 -8.00 -0.99
CA ASP A 233 10.95 -8.11 -0.30
C ASP A 233 10.94 -7.35 1.04
N SER A 234 12.05 -6.67 1.38
CA SER A 234 12.13 -5.87 2.60
C SER A 234 11.15 -4.69 2.54
N TYR A 235 10.55 -4.36 3.67
CA TYR A 235 9.65 -3.22 3.80
C TYR A 235 10.43 -1.91 3.68
N ILE A 236 9.87 -0.96 2.93
CA ILE A 236 10.35 0.43 2.80
C ILE A 236 9.35 1.33 3.53
N ALA A 237 9.84 2.16 4.45
CA ALA A 237 8.98 3.12 5.13
C ALA A 237 8.72 4.35 4.26
N ALA A 238 7.50 4.90 4.34
CA ALA A 238 7.21 6.18 3.69
C ALA A 238 8.15 7.28 4.22
N GLY A 239 8.65 8.11 3.31
CA GLY A 239 9.62 9.17 3.63
C GLY A 239 11.08 8.70 3.66
N GLU A 240 11.34 7.42 3.48
CA GLU A 240 12.70 6.89 3.47
C GLU A 240 13.45 7.30 2.20
N ILE A 241 14.75 7.58 2.36
CA ILE A 241 15.65 7.89 1.24
C ILE A 241 16.07 6.57 0.59
N ILE A 242 15.80 6.43 -0.71
CA ILE A 242 16.22 5.28 -1.50
C ILE A 242 17.20 5.74 -2.58
N TYR A 243 18.45 5.33 -2.45
CA TYR A 243 19.48 5.61 -3.43
C TYR A 243 19.30 4.72 -4.67
N LEU A 244 19.34 5.33 -5.84
CA LEU A 244 19.21 4.63 -7.14
C LEU A 244 20.52 4.02 -7.62
N GLU A 245 21.60 4.25 -6.90
CA GLU A 245 22.95 3.78 -7.23
C GLU A 245 23.71 3.37 -5.96
N LYS A 246 24.81 2.66 -6.16
CA LYS A 246 25.59 2.11 -5.05
C LYS A 246 26.22 3.22 -4.20
N LYS A 247 25.95 3.20 -2.90
CA LYS A 247 26.52 4.14 -1.94
C LYS A 247 28.04 4.03 -1.81
N HIS A 248 28.67 5.11 -1.37
CA HIS A 248 30.12 5.20 -1.14
C HIS A 248 30.56 4.35 0.07
N LYS A 249 31.86 4.10 0.20
CA LYS A 249 32.42 3.46 1.42
C LYS A 249 32.69 4.45 2.54
N THR A 250 32.86 5.72 2.18
CA THR A 250 33.13 6.87 3.07
C THR A 250 32.32 8.06 2.57
N PRO A 251 31.99 9.05 3.43
CA PRO A 251 31.30 10.27 3.01
C PRO A 251 31.98 10.95 1.81
N ALA A 252 31.17 11.56 0.94
CA ALA A 252 31.67 12.33 -0.19
C ALA A 252 32.26 13.69 0.24
N ASP A 253 31.80 14.21 1.36
CA ASP A 253 32.31 15.38 2.04
C ASP A 253 33.38 15.00 3.09
N ASP A 254 33.92 16.00 3.80
CA ASP A 254 34.93 15.79 4.82
C ASP A 254 34.39 15.37 6.20
N ALA A 255 33.11 14.92 6.28
CA ALA A 255 32.51 14.45 7.49
C ALA A 255 33.30 13.25 8.04
N ARG A 256 33.84 13.39 9.26
CA ARG A 256 34.66 12.36 9.91
C ARG A 256 33.92 11.62 11.01
N LEU A 257 33.03 12.33 11.71
CA LEU A 257 32.30 11.85 12.89
C LEU A 257 30.81 12.21 12.76
N HIS A 258 29.97 11.41 13.40
CA HIS A 258 28.56 11.69 13.61
C HIS A 258 28.21 11.41 15.06
N ILE A 259 27.56 12.37 15.71
CA ILE A 259 27.01 12.18 17.06
C ILE A 259 25.59 11.65 16.91
N VAL A 260 25.33 10.46 17.41
CA VAL A 260 24.04 9.78 17.30
C VAL A 260 22.95 10.57 18.02
N ASN A 261 21.89 10.91 17.31
CA ASN A 261 20.69 11.52 17.89
C ASN A 261 19.67 10.46 18.37
N PRO A 262 18.74 10.82 19.26
CA PRO A 262 17.66 9.91 19.65
C PRO A 262 16.88 9.40 18.44
N GLY A 263 16.68 8.08 18.36
CA GLY A 263 15.94 7.41 17.29
C GLY A 263 16.76 7.07 16.03
N GLU A 264 18.03 7.47 15.96
CA GLU A 264 18.89 7.10 14.83
C GLU A 264 19.42 5.67 14.95
N SER A 265 19.43 4.96 13.85
CA SER A 265 20.08 3.66 13.68
C SER A 265 21.36 3.80 12.85
N ALA A 266 22.24 2.80 12.93
CA ALA A 266 23.41 2.78 12.04
C ALA A 266 23.00 2.79 10.55
N HIS A 267 21.84 2.21 10.19
CA HIS A 267 21.30 2.24 8.83
C HIS A 267 20.85 3.66 8.44
N SER A 268 20.08 4.35 9.29
CA SER A 268 19.63 5.72 9.00
C SER A 268 20.80 6.70 8.88
N ILE A 269 21.84 6.53 9.70
CA ILE A 269 23.08 7.31 9.61
C ILE A 269 23.83 7.00 8.30
N ALA A 270 23.91 5.73 7.90
CA ALA A 270 24.51 5.35 6.62
C ALA A 270 23.74 5.96 5.42
N GLN A 271 22.40 5.98 5.48
CA GLN A 271 21.56 6.66 4.48
C GLN A 271 21.79 8.18 4.48
N LEU A 272 21.91 8.79 5.65
CA LEU A 272 22.15 10.24 5.79
C LEU A 272 23.40 10.70 5.02
N TYR A 273 24.49 9.95 5.12
CA TYR A 273 25.80 10.28 4.50
C TYR A 273 26.05 9.60 3.17
N GLY A 274 25.10 8.86 2.61
CA GLY A 274 25.26 8.13 1.34
C GLY A 274 26.36 7.08 1.39
N ILE A 275 26.59 6.45 2.55
CA ILE A 275 27.63 5.43 2.75
C ILE A 275 27.04 4.05 3.00
N GLN A 276 27.79 3.03 2.64
CA GLN A 276 27.41 1.64 2.85
C GLN A 276 27.41 1.30 4.36
N LEU A 277 26.36 0.61 4.82
CA LEU A 277 26.20 0.23 6.22
C LEU A 277 27.33 -0.69 6.71
N LYS A 278 27.71 -1.71 5.93
CA LYS A 278 28.73 -2.69 6.33
C LYS A 278 30.10 -2.06 6.65
N PRO A 279 30.66 -1.14 5.84
CA PRO A 279 31.88 -0.39 6.21
C PRO A 279 31.72 0.47 7.47
N LEU A 280 30.56 1.13 7.66
CA LEU A 280 30.26 1.94 8.85
C LEU A 280 30.28 1.08 10.11
N LEU A 281 29.57 -0.05 10.10
CA LEU A 281 29.54 -0.99 11.22
C LEU A 281 30.93 -1.52 11.57
N LYS A 282 31.70 -1.96 10.57
CA LYS A 282 33.06 -2.48 10.74
C LYS A 282 33.97 -1.46 11.43
N ARG A 283 33.91 -0.20 10.96
CA ARG A 283 34.75 0.90 11.47
C ARG A 283 34.48 1.20 12.93
N ASN A 284 33.19 1.09 13.34
CA ASN A 284 32.75 1.36 14.69
C ASN A 284 32.62 0.11 15.57
N LYS A 285 33.03 -1.06 15.10
CA LYS A 285 32.92 -2.35 15.81
C LYS A 285 31.49 -2.67 16.27
N LEU A 286 30.49 -2.23 15.47
CA LEU A 286 29.07 -2.46 15.74
C LEU A 286 28.59 -3.77 15.08
N ARG A 287 27.63 -4.42 15.74
CA ARG A 287 26.89 -5.57 15.16
C ARG A 287 25.89 -5.11 14.10
N PRO A 288 25.47 -5.97 13.16
CA PRO A 288 24.57 -5.59 12.05
C PRO A 288 23.27 -4.88 12.47
N ASN A 289 22.67 -5.27 13.59
CA ASN A 289 21.42 -4.70 14.11
C ASN A 289 21.62 -3.80 15.33
N ALA A 290 22.84 -3.28 15.52
CA ALA A 290 23.12 -2.40 16.65
C ALA A 290 22.35 -1.08 16.53
N LEU A 291 21.68 -0.71 17.61
CA LEU A 291 21.15 0.62 17.83
C LEU A 291 22.18 1.38 18.67
N PRO A 292 22.98 2.26 18.07
CA PRO A 292 23.95 3.03 18.84
C PRO A 292 23.20 3.97 19.80
N LEU A 293 23.72 4.13 21.01
CA LEU A 293 23.10 4.99 22.01
C LEU A 293 23.20 6.47 21.59
N PRO A 294 22.18 7.29 21.87
CA PRO A 294 22.26 8.74 21.67
C PRO A 294 23.49 9.33 22.36
N GLY A 295 24.15 10.26 21.69
CA GLY A 295 25.42 10.86 22.15
C GLY A 295 26.68 10.05 21.82
N THR A 296 26.55 8.83 21.26
CA THR A 296 27.72 8.06 20.82
C THR A 296 28.33 8.71 19.55
N GLU A 297 29.65 8.81 19.52
CA GLU A 297 30.38 9.25 18.31
C GLU A 297 30.63 8.06 17.38
N LEU A 298 30.13 8.14 16.15
CA LEU A 298 30.42 7.18 15.09
C LEU A 298 31.42 7.74 14.08
N LYS A 299 32.48 6.98 13.85
CA LYS A 299 33.48 7.29 12.83
C LYS A 299 32.92 7.01 11.43
N LEU A 300 32.91 8.02 10.57
CA LEU A 300 32.39 7.93 9.20
C LEU A 300 33.52 7.65 8.18
N ARG A 301 34.75 7.94 8.53
CA ARG A 301 35.99 7.72 7.76
C ARG A 301 37.03 6.92 8.52
#